data_83728de66904b4131da721015ef10cd6
#
_entry.id   83728de66904b4131da721015ef10cd6
#
_cell.length_a   1.000
_cell.length_b   1.000
_cell.length_c   1.000
_cell.angle_alpha   90.00
_cell.angle_beta   90.00
_cell.angle_gamma   90.00
#
_symmetry.space_group_name_H-M   'P 1'
#
loop_
_entity.id
_entity.type
_entity.pdbx_description
1 polymer ?
#
loop_
_entity_poly.entity_id
_entity_poly.type
_entity_poly.pdbx_seq_one_letter_code
_entity_poly.pdbx_strand_id
1 'polypeptide(L)'
;VISFISVCGIAVATAALVCALSVFNGFTSVAAKTFSDFDPELQITPAQGKVFNPASEALKKVYALPEIDFISQSLEENALAMYGDRQEPILLKGVSPQFRNLANIDTLIIDGQFVLRDGDIDHGVIGAGLAMYLGVRANFTDPVELYVPKRNVRVNPANPSSAFDRSHIFISGVFALNQVKYDDQMLIVPIELARDLLRYDSEV
;
A
#
# COMPACT_ATOMS: atom_id res chain seq x y z
N VAL A 1 2.23 8.66 -62.57
CA VAL A 1 2.84 9.54 -61.53
C VAL A 1 1.83 9.84 -60.43
N ILE A 2 0.61 10.32 -60.70
CA ILE A 2 -0.40 10.67 -59.71
C ILE A 2 -0.79 9.46 -58.85
N SER A 3 -1.06 8.30 -59.43
CA SER A 3 -1.41 7.07 -58.70
C SER A 3 -0.28 6.62 -57.75
N PHE A 4 0.97 6.76 -58.14
CA PHE A 4 2.12 6.43 -57.29
C PHE A 4 2.22 7.35 -56.08
N ILE A 5 2.02 8.64 -56.28
CA ILE A 5 2.02 9.61 -55.17
C ILE A 5 0.89 9.31 -54.18
N SER A 6 -0.30 9.00 -54.67
CA SER A 6 -1.43 8.63 -53.83
C SER A 6 -1.16 7.36 -53.01
N VAL A 7 -0.58 6.33 -53.63
CA VAL A 7 -0.23 5.08 -52.91
C VAL A 7 0.84 5.36 -51.83
N CYS A 8 1.88 6.11 -52.17
CA CYS A 8 2.89 6.53 -51.16
C CYS A 8 2.28 7.33 -50.00
N GLY A 9 1.36 8.26 -50.28
CA GLY A 9 0.68 9.04 -49.29
C GLY A 9 -0.15 8.17 -48.32
N ILE A 10 -0.91 7.21 -48.86
CA ILE A 10 -1.69 6.27 -48.05
C ILE A 10 -0.76 5.37 -47.23
N ALA A 11 0.33 4.86 -47.83
CA ALA A 11 1.29 4.00 -47.14
C ALA A 11 1.93 4.73 -45.91
N VAL A 12 2.36 5.98 -46.10
CA VAL A 12 2.95 6.78 -45.03
C VAL A 12 1.91 7.06 -43.95
N ALA A 13 0.69 7.44 -44.33
CA ALA A 13 -0.39 7.68 -43.35
C ALA A 13 -0.74 6.44 -42.54
N THR A 14 -0.83 5.29 -43.18
CA THR A 14 -1.12 4.01 -42.52
C THR A 14 0.04 3.60 -41.62
N ALA A 15 1.29 3.74 -42.05
CA ALA A 15 2.46 3.45 -41.24
C ALA A 15 2.49 4.34 -39.98
N ALA A 16 2.23 5.63 -40.13
CA ALA A 16 2.16 6.56 -39.00
C ALA A 16 1.06 6.17 -38.00
N LEU A 17 -0.12 5.79 -38.47
CA LEU A 17 -1.23 5.33 -37.64
C LEU A 17 -0.87 4.06 -36.85
N VAL A 18 -0.28 3.07 -37.54
CA VAL A 18 0.14 1.80 -36.90
C VAL A 18 1.21 2.05 -35.85
N CYS A 19 2.20 2.91 -36.15
CA CYS A 19 3.21 3.29 -35.14
C CYS A 19 2.59 3.98 -33.92
N ALA A 20 1.69 4.93 -34.14
CA ALA A 20 1.01 5.64 -33.02
C ALA A 20 0.19 4.67 -32.14
N LEU A 21 -0.59 3.78 -32.76
CA LEU A 21 -1.36 2.76 -32.05
C LEU A 21 -0.47 1.77 -31.32
N SER A 22 0.66 1.36 -31.90
CA SER A 22 1.60 0.45 -31.24
C SER A 22 2.25 1.08 -30.01
N VAL A 23 2.66 2.34 -30.11
CA VAL A 23 3.19 3.10 -28.94
C VAL A 23 2.12 3.25 -27.87
N PHE A 24 0.91 3.62 -28.25
CA PHE A 24 -0.20 3.78 -27.29
C PHE A 24 -0.54 2.45 -26.59
N ASN A 25 -0.65 1.35 -27.33
CA ASN A 25 -0.91 0.03 -26.74
C ASN A 25 0.24 -0.43 -25.84
N GLY A 26 1.49 -0.18 -26.23
CA GLY A 26 2.65 -0.46 -25.40
C GLY A 26 2.63 0.34 -24.10
N PHE A 27 2.34 1.63 -24.18
CA PHE A 27 2.24 2.50 -23.00
C PHE A 27 1.09 2.06 -22.06
N THR A 28 -0.10 1.81 -22.58
CA THR A 28 -1.24 1.34 -21.78
C THR A 28 -0.97 0.00 -21.10
N SER A 29 -0.28 -0.92 -21.79
CA SER A 29 0.11 -2.21 -21.21
C SER A 29 1.10 -2.05 -20.04
N VAL A 30 2.12 -1.19 -20.21
CA VAL A 30 3.08 -0.91 -19.13
C VAL A 30 2.40 -0.20 -17.96
N ALA A 31 1.58 0.81 -18.23
CA ALA A 31 0.83 1.52 -17.21
C ALA A 31 -0.09 0.57 -16.43
N ALA A 32 -0.89 -0.24 -17.12
CA ALA A 32 -1.78 -1.20 -16.48
C ALA A 32 -1.00 -2.18 -15.59
N LYS A 33 0.14 -2.68 -16.02
CA LYS A 33 0.98 -3.59 -15.23
C LYS A 33 1.52 -2.92 -13.97
N THR A 34 1.99 -1.70 -14.07
CA THR A 34 2.52 -0.94 -12.92
C THR A 34 1.45 -0.67 -11.85
N PHE A 35 0.19 -0.46 -12.24
CA PHE A 35 -0.92 -0.28 -11.29
C PHE A 35 -1.44 -1.61 -10.72
N SER A 36 -1.32 -2.71 -11.48
CA SER A 36 -1.87 -4.01 -11.11
C SER A 36 -1.01 -4.78 -10.09
N ASP A 37 0.29 -4.48 -9.99
CA ASP A 37 1.21 -5.30 -9.19
C ASP A 37 1.03 -5.08 -7.66
N PHE A 38 0.41 -3.98 -7.23
CA PHE A 38 0.20 -3.65 -5.82
C PHE A 38 -1.27 -3.64 -5.41
N ASP A 39 -2.16 -3.20 -6.29
CA ASP A 39 -3.59 -3.14 -6.01
C ASP A 39 -4.25 -4.50 -6.32
N PRO A 40 -5.14 -5.00 -5.45
CA PRO A 40 -5.84 -6.27 -5.70
C PRO A 40 -6.80 -6.15 -6.88
N GLU A 41 -7.01 -7.24 -7.61
CA GLU A 41 -8.00 -7.28 -8.70
C GLU A 41 -9.43 -7.01 -8.22
N LEU A 42 -9.74 -7.40 -6.98
CA LEU A 42 -11.02 -7.15 -6.34
C LEU A 42 -10.83 -6.65 -4.92
N GLN A 43 -11.44 -5.53 -4.59
CA GLN A 43 -11.45 -4.97 -3.24
C GLN A 43 -12.87 -4.91 -2.69
N ILE A 44 -13.07 -5.44 -1.49
CA ILE A 44 -14.32 -5.35 -0.74
C ILE A 44 -14.16 -4.30 0.34
N THR A 45 -14.98 -3.27 0.28
CA THR A 45 -14.98 -2.16 1.25
C THR A 45 -16.35 -2.03 1.94
N PRO A 46 -16.40 -1.51 3.17
CA PRO A 46 -17.66 -1.31 3.85
C PRO A 46 -18.52 -0.25 3.13
N ALA A 47 -19.81 -0.53 2.98
CA ALA A 47 -20.76 0.44 2.41
C ALA A 47 -21.01 1.63 3.34
N GLN A 48 -20.83 1.46 4.64
CA GLN A 48 -20.96 2.48 5.66
C GLN A 48 -19.88 2.29 6.75
N GLY A 49 -19.32 3.38 7.23
CA GLY A 49 -18.23 3.34 8.21
C GLY A 49 -16.86 3.13 7.58
N LYS A 50 -15.88 2.76 8.39
CA LYS A 50 -14.48 2.56 7.97
C LYS A 50 -14.07 1.09 7.93
N VAL A 51 -14.78 0.25 8.66
CA VAL A 51 -14.45 -1.16 8.85
C VAL A 51 -15.69 -2.04 8.88
N PHE A 52 -15.51 -3.32 8.64
CA PHE A 52 -16.56 -4.33 8.72
C PHE A 52 -16.02 -5.63 9.35
N ASN A 53 -16.94 -6.52 9.76
CA ASN A 53 -16.58 -7.82 10.30
C ASN A 53 -16.34 -8.82 9.15
N PRO A 54 -15.09 -9.32 8.97
CA PRO A 54 -14.75 -10.28 7.92
C PRO A 54 -15.38 -11.66 8.13
N ALA A 55 -15.87 -11.99 9.33
CA ALA A 55 -16.53 -13.26 9.65
C ALA A 55 -18.02 -13.29 9.31
N SER A 56 -18.55 -12.30 8.59
CA SER A 56 -19.97 -12.26 8.19
C SER A 56 -20.32 -13.44 7.26
N GLU A 57 -21.58 -13.93 7.36
CA GLU A 57 -22.05 -15.05 6.54
C GLU A 57 -22.00 -14.78 5.03
N ALA A 58 -22.12 -13.51 4.61
CA ALA A 58 -22.00 -13.13 3.22
C ALA A 58 -20.54 -13.33 2.72
N LEU A 59 -19.56 -12.94 3.52
CA LEU A 59 -18.14 -13.07 3.17
C LEU A 59 -17.65 -14.52 3.22
N LYS A 60 -18.17 -15.35 4.13
CA LYS A 60 -17.88 -16.79 4.13
C LYS A 60 -18.22 -17.45 2.81
N LYS A 61 -19.31 -17.02 2.15
CA LYS A 61 -19.69 -17.53 0.82
C LYS A 61 -18.69 -17.07 -0.25
N VAL A 62 -18.20 -15.84 -0.15
CA VAL A 62 -17.16 -15.33 -1.06
C VAL A 62 -15.85 -16.10 -0.88
N TYR A 63 -15.43 -16.32 0.36
CA TYR A 63 -14.21 -17.09 0.68
C TYR A 63 -14.24 -18.54 0.21
N ALA A 64 -15.43 -19.09 -0.02
CA ALA A 64 -15.62 -20.46 -0.51
C ALA A 64 -15.64 -20.57 -2.05
N LEU A 65 -15.50 -19.47 -2.78
CA LEU A 65 -15.48 -19.48 -4.24
C LEU A 65 -14.15 -20.07 -4.75
N PRO A 66 -14.21 -21.09 -5.65
CA PRO A 66 -13.00 -21.74 -6.15
C PRO A 66 -12.17 -20.87 -7.11
N GLU A 67 -12.74 -19.76 -7.58
CA GLU A 67 -12.09 -18.80 -8.46
C GLU A 67 -11.16 -17.83 -7.72
N ILE A 68 -11.16 -17.88 -6.39
CA ILE A 68 -10.34 -16.99 -5.54
C ILE A 68 -9.09 -17.73 -5.07
N ASP A 69 -7.94 -17.32 -5.55
CA ASP A 69 -6.65 -17.90 -5.16
C ASP A 69 -6.16 -17.40 -3.80
N PHE A 70 -6.24 -16.07 -3.56
CA PHE A 70 -5.75 -15.44 -2.34
C PHE A 70 -6.71 -14.37 -1.84
N ILE A 71 -6.86 -14.30 -0.52
CA ILE A 71 -7.61 -13.26 0.17
C ILE A 71 -6.68 -12.67 1.22
N SER A 72 -6.54 -11.36 1.20
CA SER A 72 -5.82 -10.62 2.22
C SER A 72 -6.76 -9.65 2.93
N GLN A 73 -6.65 -9.60 4.23
CA GLN A 73 -7.32 -8.59 5.04
C GLN A 73 -6.40 -7.37 5.17
N SER A 74 -6.97 -6.18 5.08
CA SER A 74 -6.23 -4.95 5.28
C SER A 74 -7.03 -3.93 6.07
N LEU A 75 -6.31 -3.09 6.81
CA LEU A 75 -6.85 -2.01 7.61
C LEU A 75 -6.03 -0.76 7.35
N GLU A 76 -6.65 0.31 6.90
CA GLU A 76 -5.96 1.55 6.56
C GLU A 76 -6.45 2.71 7.43
N GLU A 77 -5.51 3.46 8.01
CA GLU A 77 -5.83 4.67 8.76
C GLU A 77 -4.67 5.67 8.69
N ASN A 78 -5.02 6.95 8.82
CA ASN A 78 -4.02 8.00 8.91
C ASN A 78 -3.34 7.98 10.29
N ALA A 79 -2.03 8.07 10.28
CA ALA A 79 -1.19 8.11 11.47
C ALA A 79 -0.10 9.16 11.32
N LEU A 80 0.66 9.38 12.38
CA LEU A 80 1.89 10.16 12.36
C LEU A 80 3.05 9.22 12.68
N ALA A 81 4.07 9.21 11.85
CA ALA A 81 5.33 8.53 12.12
C ALA A 81 6.38 9.54 12.57
N MET A 82 7.15 9.15 13.59
CA MET A 82 8.28 9.96 14.09
C MET A 82 9.55 9.10 14.14
N TYR A 83 10.66 9.68 13.73
CA TYR A 83 11.98 9.08 13.84
C TYR A 83 13.02 10.15 14.17
N GLY A 84 13.57 10.11 15.38
CA GLY A 84 14.37 11.19 15.93
C GLY A 84 13.57 12.50 16.00
N ASP A 85 14.10 13.54 15.38
CA ASP A 85 13.45 14.86 15.33
C ASP A 85 12.54 15.07 14.10
N ARG A 86 12.40 14.05 13.24
CA ARG A 86 11.59 14.09 12.03
C ARG A 86 10.23 13.46 12.25
N GLN A 87 9.21 14.06 11.64
CA GLN A 87 7.85 13.56 11.72
C GLN A 87 7.14 13.75 10.39
N GLU A 88 6.37 12.74 9.98
CA GLU A 88 5.60 12.76 8.73
C GLU A 88 4.22 12.14 8.93
N PRO A 89 3.17 12.72 8.32
CA PRO A 89 1.88 12.08 8.24
C PRO A 89 1.95 10.88 7.29
N ILE A 90 1.40 9.76 7.73
CA ILE A 90 1.47 8.51 7.00
C ILE A 90 0.10 7.86 6.82
N LEU A 91 -0.01 7.03 5.81
CA LEU A 91 -1.05 6.03 5.68
C LEU A 91 -0.53 4.71 6.28
N LEU A 92 -1.00 4.37 7.47
CA LEU A 92 -0.72 3.10 8.11
C LEU A 92 -1.59 2.02 7.47
N LYS A 93 -0.97 1.00 6.87
CA LYS A 93 -1.66 -0.14 6.26
C LYS A 93 -1.32 -1.42 7.00
N GLY A 94 -2.24 -1.85 7.86
CA GLY A 94 -2.18 -3.17 8.48
C GLY A 94 -2.60 -4.25 7.48
N VAL A 95 -1.80 -5.29 7.30
CA VAL A 95 -2.06 -6.36 6.34
C VAL A 95 -1.92 -7.73 6.98
N SER A 96 -2.74 -8.68 6.51
CA SER A 96 -2.58 -10.08 6.88
C SER A 96 -1.39 -10.73 6.17
N PRO A 97 -0.84 -11.87 6.65
CA PRO A 97 0.32 -12.53 6.06
C PRO A 97 0.16 -12.89 4.57
N GLN A 98 -1.08 -13.12 4.12
CA GLN A 98 -1.41 -13.44 2.73
C GLN A 98 -1.14 -12.29 1.75
N PHE A 99 -1.03 -11.05 2.24
CA PHE A 99 -0.72 -9.88 1.44
C PHE A 99 0.58 -10.04 0.64
N ARG A 100 1.56 -10.73 1.18
CA ARG A 100 2.83 -11.00 0.49
C ARG A 100 2.62 -11.68 -0.87
N ASN A 101 1.71 -12.65 -0.93
CA ASN A 101 1.42 -13.39 -2.15
C ASN A 101 0.52 -12.60 -3.11
N LEU A 102 -0.39 -11.78 -2.56
CA LEU A 102 -1.33 -10.99 -3.34
C LEU A 102 -0.61 -9.87 -4.11
N ALA A 103 0.25 -9.12 -3.43
CA ALA A 103 0.86 -7.91 -3.95
C ALA A 103 2.24 -8.14 -4.60
N ASN A 104 2.74 -9.39 -4.63
CA ASN A 104 4.09 -9.71 -5.14
C ASN A 104 5.18 -8.78 -4.56
N ILE A 105 4.97 -8.36 -3.31
CA ILE A 105 5.68 -7.26 -2.66
C ILE A 105 7.19 -7.47 -2.62
N ASP A 106 7.65 -8.71 -2.62
CA ASP A 106 9.08 -9.03 -2.59
C ASP A 106 9.84 -8.46 -3.80
N THR A 107 9.17 -8.32 -4.94
CA THR A 107 9.78 -7.74 -6.16
C THR A 107 9.89 -6.21 -6.10
N LEU A 108 9.19 -5.60 -5.17
CA LEU A 108 9.12 -4.15 -4.97
C LEU A 108 10.08 -3.67 -3.87
N ILE A 109 10.67 -4.60 -3.11
CA ILE A 109 11.63 -4.27 -2.05
C ILE A 109 12.96 -3.83 -2.66
N ILE A 110 13.41 -2.64 -2.30
CA ILE A 110 14.68 -2.05 -2.76
C ILE A 110 15.78 -2.06 -1.69
N ASP A 111 15.41 -2.20 -0.41
CA ASP A 111 16.34 -2.32 0.72
C ASP A 111 15.71 -3.21 1.80
N GLY A 112 16.50 -4.11 2.40
CA GLY A 112 16.01 -5.05 3.40
C GLY A 112 15.16 -6.20 2.85
N GLN A 113 14.13 -6.59 3.59
CA GLN A 113 13.22 -7.69 3.26
C GLN A 113 11.79 -7.40 3.70
N PHE A 114 10.80 -8.05 3.05
CA PHE A 114 9.42 -8.00 3.50
C PHE A 114 9.21 -8.98 4.67
N VAL A 115 9.46 -8.51 5.86
CA VAL A 115 9.20 -9.24 7.11
C VAL A 115 8.36 -8.36 8.01
N LEU A 116 7.16 -8.80 8.35
CA LEU A 116 6.24 -8.04 9.22
C LEU A 116 6.30 -8.53 10.66
N ARG A 117 6.81 -9.73 10.92
CA ARG A 117 6.99 -10.27 12.26
C ARG A 117 8.21 -11.19 12.31
N ASP A 118 9.03 -11.01 13.34
CA ASP A 118 10.14 -11.91 13.68
C ASP A 118 10.05 -12.28 15.16
N GLY A 119 9.64 -13.52 15.43
CA GLY A 119 9.26 -13.95 16.77
C GLY A 119 8.13 -13.12 17.36
N ASP A 120 8.39 -12.43 18.46
CA ASP A 120 7.44 -11.56 19.15
C ASP A 120 7.60 -10.07 18.77
N ILE A 121 8.48 -9.75 17.83
CA ILE A 121 8.76 -8.38 17.42
C ILE A 121 8.02 -8.08 16.11
N ASP A 122 7.21 -7.04 16.14
CA ASP A 122 6.55 -6.52 14.95
C ASP A 122 7.49 -5.62 14.15
N HIS A 123 7.50 -5.81 12.84
CA HIS A 123 8.29 -5.05 11.88
C HIS A 123 7.39 -4.38 10.85
N GLY A 124 7.89 -3.29 10.29
CA GLY A 124 7.20 -2.56 9.22
C GLY A 124 8.02 -2.47 7.95
N VAL A 125 7.32 -2.30 6.84
CA VAL A 125 7.92 -2.05 5.54
C VAL A 125 7.44 -0.70 5.04
N ILE A 126 8.39 0.19 4.75
CA ILE A 126 8.15 1.62 4.51
C ILE A 126 8.36 1.97 3.04
N GLY A 127 7.58 2.91 2.52
CA GLY A 127 7.80 3.46 1.18
C GLY A 127 9.10 4.25 1.07
N ALA A 128 9.74 4.21 -0.10
CA ALA A 128 11.08 4.77 -0.33
C ALA A 128 11.15 6.29 -0.07
N GLY A 129 10.14 7.04 -0.50
CA GLY A 129 10.07 8.48 -0.26
C GLY A 129 9.90 8.79 1.22
N LEU A 130 8.99 8.09 1.91
CA LEU A 130 8.78 8.24 3.34
C LEU A 130 10.04 7.88 4.15
N ALA A 131 10.74 6.79 3.78
CA ALA A 131 12.01 6.41 4.39
C ALA A 131 13.08 7.51 4.25
N MET A 132 13.12 8.15 3.08
CA MET A 132 14.03 9.27 2.83
C MET A 132 13.68 10.51 3.66
N TYR A 133 12.39 10.87 3.79
CA TYR A 133 11.94 12.01 4.60
C TYR A 133 12.23 11.81 6.08
N LEU A 134 11.94 10.64 6.60
CA LEU A 134 12.23 10.31 7.99
C LEU A 134 13.73 10.06 8.24
N GLY A 135 14.50 9.69 7.21
CA GLY A 135 15.92 9.35 7.32
C GLY A 135 16.15 7.96 7.92
N VAL A 136 15.19 7.05 7.73
CA VAL A 136 15.25 5.66 8.21
C VAL A 136 15.66 4.72 7.07
N ARG A 137 16.29 3.59 7.42
CA ARG A 137 16.62 2.50 6.50
C ARG A 137 16.20 1.16 7.10
N ALA A 138 16.21 0.13 6.25
CA ALA A 138 15.99 -1.23 6.73
C ALA A 138 17.02 -1.64 7.79
N ASN A 139 16.55 -2.40 8.77
CA ASN A 139 17.38 -2.98 9.85
C ASN A 139 18.10 -1.96 10.75
N PHE A 140 17.62 -0.73 10.84
CA PHE A 140 18.10 0.20 11.85
C PHE A 140 17.67 -0.25 13.25
N THR A 141 18.51 0.01 14.23
CA THR A 141 18.30 -0.38 15.63
C THR A 141 17.28 0.49 16.37
N ASP A 142 17.07 1.70 15.90
CA ASP A 142 16.13 2.63 16.51
C ASP A 142 14.74 2.44 15.85
N PRO A 143 13.68 2.29 16.66
CA PRO A 143 12.34 2.10 16.13
C PRO A 143 11.73 3.42 15.64
N VAL A 144 10.84 3.32 14.68
CA VAL A 144 9.93 4.40 14.29
C VAL A 144 8.76 4.43 15.26
N GLU A 145 8.46 5.59 15.83
CA GLU A 145 7.30 5.79 16.70
C GLU A 145 6.06 6.09 15.86
N LEU A 146 4.96 5.44 16.20
CA LEU A 146 3.66 5.59 15.56
C LEU A 146 2.67 6.24 16.51
N TYR A 147 1.96 7.25 16.03
CA TYR A 147 0.92 7.96 16.77
C TYR A 147 -0.38 7.92 15.98
N VAL A 148 -1.41 7.33 16.56
CA VAL A 148 -2.74 7.24 15.95
C VAL A 148 -3.75 7.98 16.82
N PRO A 149 -4.61 8.84 16.24
CA PRO A 149 -5.63 9.53 17.02
C PRO A 149 -6.61 8.54 17.66
N LYS A 150 -6.84 8.69 18.97
CA LYS A 150 -7.85 7.89 19.67
C LYS A 150 -9.24 8.20 19.15
N ARG A 151 -10.03 7.17 18.97
CA ARG A 151 -11.44 7.34 18.63
C ARG A 151 -12.19 7.93 19.82
N ASN A 152 -13.14 8.79 19.53
CA ASN A 152 -14.07 9.35 20.52
C ASN A 152 -13.43 10.09 21.71
N VAL A 153 -12.17 10.50 21.59
CA VAL A 153 -11.49 11.31 22.64
C VAL A 153 -11.41 12.76 22.17
N ARG A 154 -11.93 13.68 23.00
CA ARG A 154 -11.69 15.10 22.77
C ARG A 154 -10.27 15.46 23.18
N VAL A 155 -9.58 16.18 22.32
CA VAL A 155 -8.22 16.67 22.62
C VAL A 155 -8.28 17.58 23.83
N ASN A 156 -7.55 17.21 24.90
CA ASN A 156 -7.38 18.06 26.05
C ASN A 156 -6.25 19.08 25.76
N PRO A 157 -6.52 20.39 25.73
CA PRO A 157 -5.49 21.39 25.43
C PRO A 157 -4.32 21.39 26.44
N ALA A 158 -4.56 20.93 27.67
CA ALA A 158 -3.51 20.84 28.69
C ALA A 158 -2.59 19.62 28.51
N ASN A 159 -3.06 18.57 27.81
CA ASN A 159 -2.28 17.38 27.49
C ASN A 159 -2.70 16.80 26.13
N PRO A 160 -2.25 17.38 25.03
CA PRO A 160 -2.64 16.94 23.68
C PRO A 160 -2.21 15.51 23.37
N SER A 161 -1.09 15.05 23.92
CA SER A 161 -0.55 13.70 23.68
C SER A 161 -1.45 12.59 24.23
N SER A 162 -2.33 12.88 25.18
CA SER A 162 -3.30 11.90 25.72
C SER A 162 -4.36 11.48 24.69
N ALA A 163 -4.51 12.23 23.60
CA ALA A 163 -5.46 11.95 22.51
C ALA A 163 -4.94 10.94 21.49
N PHE A 164 -3.71 10.46 21.64
CA PHE A 164 -3.09 9.52 20.72
C PHE A 164 -2.79 8.19 21.43
N ASP A 165 -3.00 7.09 20.70
CA ASP A 165 -2.40 5.80 21.02
C ASP A 165 -1.01 5.75 20.35
N ARG A 166 -0.06 5.09 21.02
CA ARG A 166 1.34 5.04 20.56
C ARG A 166 1.79 3.60 20.45
N SER A 167 2.62 3.36 19.44
CA SER A 167 3.41 2.14 19.32
C SER A 167 4.76 2.48 18.72
N HIS A 168 5.63 1.51 18.64
CA HIS A 168 6.93 1.62 17.97
C HIS A 168 7.13 0.40 17.09
N ILE A 169 7.83 0.59 15.97
CA ILE A 169 8.05 -0.48 14.99
C ILE A 169 9.45 -0.38 14.38
N PHE A 170 10.10 -1.51 14.20
CA PHE A 170 11.38 -1.60 13.51
C PHE A 170 11.14 -1.77 12.01
N ILE A 171 11.94 -1.10 11.19
CA ILE A 171 11.81 -1.19 9.74
C ILE A 171 12.66 -2.34 9.21
N SER A 172 12.00 -3.35 8.63
CA SER A 172 12.63 -4.53 8.03
C SER A 172 12.92 -4.36 6.54
N GLY A 173 12.18 -3.49 5.86
CA GLY A 173 12.35 -3.28 4.43
C GLY A 173 11.83 -1.93 3.95
N VAL A 174 12.33 -1.54 2.78
CA VAL A 174 11.90 -0.35 2.05
C VAL A 174 11.41 -0.78 0.67
N PHE A 175 10.21 -0.36 0.28
CA PHE A 175 9.64 -0.66 -1.04
C PHE A 175 9.56 0.58 -1.92
N ALA A 176 9.53 0.37 -3.24
CA ALA A 176 9.31 1.42 -4.24
C ALA A 176 8.38 0.93 -5.34
N LEU A 177 7.27 1.66 -5.51
CA LEU A 177 6.27 1.45 -6.56
C LEU A 177 6.40 2.44 -7.72
N ASN A 178 7.25 3.45 -7.54
CA ASN A 178 7.32 4.64 -8.39
C ASN A 178 5.99 5.41 -8.46
N GLN A 179 5.25 5.39 -7.38
CA GLN A 179 3.99 6.09 -7.19
C GLN A 179 4.04 6.92 -5.91
N VAL A 180 4.00 8.24 -6.04
CA VAL A 180 4.09 9.20 -4.93
C VAL A 180 3.11 8.88 -3.80
N LYS A 181 1.88 8.47 -4.12
CA LYS A 181 0.85 8.13 -3.14
C LYS A 181 1.28 7.03 -2.16
N TYR A 182 2.01 6.03 -2.66
CA TYR A 182 2.44 4.89 -1.85
C TYR A 182 3.85 5.08 -1.31
N ASP A 183 4.76 5.54 -2.17
CA ASP A 183 6.18 5.66 -1.81
C ASP A 183 6.43 6.73 -0.73
N ASP A 184 5.68 7.84 -0.76
CA ASP A 184 5.91 8.97 0.13
C ASP A 184 5.11 8.90 1.44
N GLN A 185 4.09 8.04 1.53
CA GLN A 185 3.15 8.10 2.66
C GLN A 185 2.87 6.75 3.30
N MET A 186 3.16 5.61 2.65
CA MET A 186 2.69 4.33 3.15
C MET A 186 3.70 3.64 4.06
N LEU A 187 3.19 3.13 5.19
CA LEU A 187 3.87 2.21 6.08
C LEU A 187 3.01 0.95 6.24
N ILE A 188 3.53 -0.19 5.81
CA ILE A 188 2.90 -1.50 5.92
C ILE A 188 3.33 -2.16 7.23
N VAL A 189 2.36 -2.65 8.00
CA VAL A 189 2.56 -3.27 9.31
C VAL A 189 1.71 -4.54 9.43
N PRO A 190 1.97 -5.42 10.43
CA PRO A 190 1.06 -6.52 10.74
C PRO A 190 -0.33 -6.02 11.06
N ILE A 191 -1.37 -6.72 10.60
CA ILE A 191 -2.76 -6.32 10.84
C ILE A 191 -3.11 -6.33 12.34
N GLU A 192 -2.49 -7.22 13.11
CA GLU A 192 -2.66 -7.31 14.56
C GLU A 192 -2.20 -6.01 15.23
N LEU A 193 -1.00 -5.51 14.89
CA LEU A 193 -0.51 -4.23 15.39
C LEU A 193 -1.44 -3.07 15.03
N ALA A 194 -1.94 -3.05 13.79
CA ALA A 194 -2.87 -2.01 13.35
C ALA A 194 -4.19 -2.08 14.13
N ARG A 195 -4.72 -3.30 14.39
CA ARG A 195 -5.93 -3.50 15.21
C ARG A 195 -5.75 -3.00 16.64
N ASP A 196 -4.66 -3.39 17.27
CA ASP A 196 -4.34 -2.97 18.64
C ASP A 196 -4.23 -1.44 18.76
N LEU A 197 -3.53 -0.81 17.82
CA LEU A 197 -3.33 0.63 17.76
C LEU A 197 -4.64 1.39 17.52
N LEU A 198 -5.52 0.84 16.67
CA LEU A 198 -6.80 1.43 16.27
C LEU A 198 -7.95 1.01 17.18
N ARG A 199 -7.69 0.13 18.15
CA ARG A 199 -8.67 -0.45 19.06
C ARG A 199 -9.83 -1.12 18.32
N TYR A 200 -9.47 -1.97 17.37
CA TYR A 200 -10.37 -2.89 16.70
C TYR A 200 -10.14 -4.30 17.22
N ASP A 201 -11.19 -5.11 17.31
CA ASP A 201 -11.06 -6.52 17.71
C ASP A 201 -10.71 -7.39 16.50
N SER A 202 -11.66 -7.60 15.62
CA SER A 202 -11.52 -8.49 14.44
C SER A 202 -11.89 -7.81 13.12
N GLU A 203 -12.23 -6.54 13.16
CA GLU A 203 -12.63 -5.78 11.99
C GLU A 203 -11.48 -5.54 11.01
N VAL A 204 -11.85 -5.27 9.76
CA VAL A 204 -10.95 -4.95 8.64
C VAL A 204 -11.52 -3.82 7.79
#